data_573ac69a365ac7121b553da50a49d342
#
_entry.id   573ac69a365ac7121b553da50a49d342
#
_cell.length_a   1.000
_cell.length_b   1.000
_cell.length_c   1.000
_cell.angle_alpha   90.00
_cell.angle_beta   90.00
_cell.angle_gamma   90.00
#
_symmetry.space_group_name_H-M   'P 1'
#
loop_
_entity.id
_entity.type
_entity.pdbx_description
1 polymer ?
#
loop_
_entity_poly.entity_id
_entity_poly.type
_entity_poly.pdbx_seq_one_letter_code
_entity_poly.pdbx_strand_id
1 'polypeptide(L)'
;MKPSHPEIGLDTYQQVVVEFDRSGTITDFRFPLSAHNMNQFKGNEVVSTEQQMIILQQLERFRTAYNQKDITVIENMFSDDALIITGHVTQTRAQGDTRMMTPKVTFNKQNKQQYIANLKRAFARNKWIQVDFSEEQISASSVDNTMYGIRLHQSWKSSNYSDEGLLFLIWQFPNDGSDPIIHVRTWQPSEVNGKRIAPVDDISTLGGFDL
;
A
#
# COMPACT_ATOMS: atom_id res chain seq x y z
N MET A 1 21.43 16.48 3.26
CA MET A 1 20.86 17.85 3.19
C MET A 1 20.06 18.07 4.46
N LYS A 2 20.33 19.12 5.25
CA LYS A 2 19.50 19.46 6.41
C LYS A 2 18.22 20.11 5.91
N PRO A 3 17.03 19.71 6.39
CA PRO A 3 15.80 20.42 6.06
C PRO A 3 15.85 21.85 6.60
N SER A 4 15.30 22.79 5.86
CA SER A 4 15.37 24.24 6.12
C SER A 4 14.41 24.75 7.21
N HIS A 5 13.78 23.88 7.99
CA HIS A 5 12.94 24.26 9.13
C HIS A 5 13.56 23.83 10.46
N PRO A 6 14.04 24.77 11.28
CA PRO A 6 14.74 24.48 12.54
C PRO A 6 13.84 24.19 13.74
N GLU A 7 12.52 24.09 13.59
CA GLU A 7 11.60 23.99 14.72
C GLU A 7 11.16 22.57 15.09
N ILE A 8 11.60 21.56 14.35
CA ILE A 8 11.36 20.17 14.72
C ILE A 8 12.66 19.59 15.26
N GLY A 9 12.83 19.70 16.58
CA GLY A 9 14.01 19.25 17.32
C GLY A 9 14.15 17.74 17.40
N LEU A 10 14.30 17.07 16.27
CA LEU A 10 14.78 15.69 16.15
C LEU A 10 15.67 15.65 14.92
N ASP A 11 16.85 15.05 15.07
CA ASP A 11 17.77 14.73 13.96
C ASP A 11 17.12 13.70 13.01
N THR A 12 16.08 14.13 12.30
CA THR A 12 15.42 13.31 11.28
C THR A 12 16.20 13.45 9.98
N TYR A 13 17.13 12.55 9.76
CA TYR A 13 17.72 12.36 8.44
C TYR A 13 16.63 11.78 7.53
N GLN A 14 16.28 12.53 6.50
CA GLN A 14 15.41 12.01 5.45
C GLN A 14 16.29 11.14 4.53
N GLN A 15 16.04 9.84 4.53
CA GLN A 15 16.70 8.93 3.62
C GLN A 15 16.20 9.17 2.20
N VAL A 16 17.11 9.12 1.25
CA VAL A 16 16.81 9.21 -0.17
C VAL A 16 17.50 8.05 -0.85
N VAL A 17 16.73 7.27 -1.64
CA VAL A 17 17.29 6.25 -2.51
C VAL A 17 17.48 6.87 -3.89
N VAL A 18 18.69 6.81 -4.39
CA VAL A 18 19.04 7.24 -5.74
C VAL A 18 19.53 6.02 -6.50
N GLU A 19 18.84 5.63 -7.56
CA GLU A 19 19.25 4.55 -8.43
C GLU A 19 20.07 5.09 -9.60
N PHE A 20 21.14 4.36 -9.92
CA PHE A 20 22.02 4.69 -11.05
C PHE A 20 22.05 3.50 -12.03
N ASP A 21 22.15 3.80 -13.29
CA ASP A 21 22.51 2.80 -14.29
C ASP A 21 24.01 2.49 -14.24
N ARG A 22 24.45 1.54 -15.07
CA ARG A 22 25.87 1.14 -15.16
C ARG A 22 26.79 2.27 -15.69
N SER A 23 26.23 3.32 -16.27
CA SER A 23 26.97 4.48 -16.75
C SER A 23 27.11 5.58 -15.70
N GLY A 24 26.45 5.42 -14.54
CA GLY A 24 26.42 6.41 -13.46
C GLY A 24 25.36 7.48 -13.64
N THR A 25 24.42 7.28 -14.57
CA THR A 25 23.27 8.19 -14.77
C THR A 25 22.18 7.85 -13.75
N ILE A 26 21.61 8.88 -13.11
CA ILE A 26 20.46 8.71 -12.20
C ILE A 26 19.27 8.24 -12.99
N THR A 27 18.72 7.06 -12.64
CA THR A 27 17.55 6.47 -13.28
C THR A 27 16.29 6.60 -12.46
N ASP A 28 16.45 6.74 -11.12
CA ASP A 28 15.32 6.94 -10.23
C ASP A 28 15.76 7.70 -8.97
N PHE A 29 14.82 8.47 -8.42
CA PHE A 29 14.99 9.22 -7.17
C PHE A 29 13.71 9.10 -6.36
N ARG A 30 13.82 8.54 -5.14
CA ARG A 30 12.65 8.34 -4.29
C ARG A 30 12.97 8.46 -2.81
N PHE A 31 11.95 8.79 -2.04
CA PHE A 31 11.99 8.73 -0.59
C PHE A 31 11.49 7.35 -0.15
N PRO A 32 12.33 6.50 0.49
CA PRO A 32 11.86 5.22 1.01
C PRO A 32 10.83 5.47 2.09
N LEU A 33 9.80 4.61 2.13
CA LEU A 33 8.87 4.55 3.25
C LEU A 33 9.65 4.01 4.44
N SER A 34 10.22 4.90 5.26
CA SER A 34 10.99 4.49 6.43
C SER A 34 10.07 3.91 7.50
N ALA A 35 10.62 3.03 8.34
CA ALA A 35 9.91 2.55 9.53
C ALA A 35 9.44 3.70 10.43
N HIS A 36 10.13 4.85 10.40
CA HIS A 36 9.72 6.09 11.06
C HIS A 36 8.41 6.63 10.48
N ASN A 37 8.27 6.69 9.15
CA ASN A 37 7.04 7.15 8.49
C ASN A 37 5.86 6.21 8.79
N MET A 38 6.10 4.90 8.91
CA MET A 38 5.08 3.95 9.33
C MET A 38 4.68 4.12 10.80
N ASN A 39 5.63 4.48 11.67
CA ASN A 39 5.34 4.72 13.09
C ASN A 39 4.45 5.96 13.31
N GLN A 40 4.40 6.91 12.38
CA GLN A 40 3.49 8.06 12.44
C GLN A 40 2.02 7.64 12.46
N PHE A 41 1.70 6.47 11.91
CA PHE A 41 0.34 5.93 11.87
C PHE A 41 0.05 4.92 13.00
N LYS A 42 0.97 4.72 13.94
CA LYS A 42 0.77 3.86 15.12
C LYS A 42 0.19 4.60 16.33
N GLY A 43 0.06 5.92 16.26
CA GLY A 43 -0.49 6.75 17.33
C GLY A 43 -2.00 6.55 17.50
N ASN A 44 -2.46 6.66 18.75
CA ASN A 44 -3.88 6.68 19.11
C ASN A 44 -4.50 8.07 18.87
N GLU A 45 -4.13 8.76 17.80
CA GLU A 45 -4.78 10.02 17.48
C GLU A 45 -6.23 9.75 17.08
N VAL A 46 -7.14 10.37 17.81
CA VAL A 46 -8.58 10.20 17.61
C VAL A 46 -8.98 10.90 16.31
N VAL A 47 -9.29 10.10 15.30
CA VAL A 47 -9.89 10.61 14.07
C VAL A 47 -11.32 11.04 14.36
N SER A 48 -11.70 12.26 14.02
CA SER A 48 -13.05 12.75 14.23
C SER A 48 -14.09 11.87 13.51
N THR A 49 -15.29 11.76 14.05
CA THR A 49 -16.38 10.99 13.42
C THR A 49 -16.70 11.47 12.01
N GLU A 50 -16.65 12.78 11.80
CA GLU A 50 -16.87 13.39 10.48
C GLU A 50 -15.80 12.93 9.48
N GLN A 51 -14.53 12.98 9.87
CA GLN A 51 -13.43 12.54 9.02
C GLN A 51 -13.46 11.04 8.76
N GLN A 52 -13.84 10.23 9.76
CA GLN A 52 -14.06 8.79 9.56
C GLN A 52 -15.15 8.53 8.50
N MET A 53 -16.26 9.27 8.54
CA MET A 53 -17.32 9.11 7.54
C MET A 53 -16.85 9.47 6.13
N ILE A 54 -16.06 10.54 5.98
CA ILE A 54 -15.48 10.93 4.69
C ILE A 54 -14.54 9.82 4.16
N ILE A 55 -13.69 9.29 5.01
CA ILE A 55 -12.76 8.20 4.63
C ILE A 55 -13.54 6.95 4.22
N LEU A 56 -14.53 6.52 5.00
CA LEU A 56 -15.37 5.37 4.68
C LEU A 56 -16.12 5.55 3.37
N GLN A 57 -16.62 6.74 3.07
CA GLN A 57 -17.28 7.05 1.80
C GLN A 57 -16.29 6.91 0.61
N GLN A 58 -15.04 7.36 0.77
CA GLN A 58 -14.03 7.20 -0.26
C GLN A 58 -13.58 5.74 -0.42
N LEU A 59 -13.49 4.98 0.67
CA LEU A 59 -13.26 3.53 0.61
C LEU A 59 -14.36 2.81 -0.16
N GLU A 60 -15.61 3.18 0.09
CA GLU A 60 -16.76 2.61 -0.63
C GLU A 60 -16.73 2.98 -2.13
N ARG A 61 -16.36 4.21 -2.47
CA ARG A 61 -16.15 4.63 -3.85
C ARG A 61 -15.02 3.83 -4.53
N PHE A 62 -13.93 3.59 -3.81
CA PHE A 62 -12.80 2.79 -4.27
C PHE A 62 -13.19 1.33 -4.51
N ARG A 63 -13.90 0.71 -3.55
CA ARG A 63 -14.47 -0.63 -3.68
C ARG A 63 -15.40 -0.75 -4.89
N THR A 64 -16.31 0.20 -5.02
CA THR A 64 -17.28 0.23 -6.11
C THR A 64 -16.60 0.34 -7.47
N ALA A 65 -15.55 1.15 -7.59
CA ALA A 65 -14.79 1.29 -8.82
C ALA A 65 -14.13 -0.03 -9.26
N TYR A 66 -13.62 -0.84 -8.32
CA TYR A 66 -13.14 -2.19 -8.63
C TYR A 66 -14.27 -3.10 -9.13
N ASN A 67 -15.40 -3.11 -8.44
CA ASN A 67 -16.54 -3.97 -8.76
C ASN A 67 -17.16 -3.64 -10.11
N GLN A 68 -17.15 -2.35 -10.47
CA GLN A 68 -17.59 -1.87 -11.78
C GLN A 68 -16.50 -1.89 -12.85
N LYS A 69 -15.27 -2.25 -12.49
CA LYS A 69 -14.08 -2.20 -13.36
C LYS A 69 -13.83 -0.79 -13.92
N ASP A 70 -14.17 0.23 -13.17
CA ASP A 70 -13.95 1.63 -13.53
C ASP A 70 -12.48 2.02 -13.30
N ILE A 71 -11.69 1.75 -14.32
CA ILE A 71 -10.25 1.99 -14.26
C ILE A 71 -9.92 3.49 -14.17
N THR A 72 -10.79 4.35 -14.71
CA THR A 72 -10.57 5.80 -14.71
C THR A 72 -10.69 6.36 -13.31
N VAL A 73 -11.72 5.94 -12.57
CA VAL A 73 -11.90 6.34 -11.18
C VAL A 73 -10.72 5.84 -10.33
N ILE A 74 -10.32 4.57 -10.49
CA ILE A 74 -9.19 4.01 -9.73
C ILE A 74 -7.89 4.77 -10.05
N GLU A 75 -7.59 5.02 -11.33
CA GLU A 75 -6.38 5.72 -11.77
C GLU A 75 -6.29 7.13 -11.17
N ASN A 76 -7.41 7.85 -11.11
CA ASN A 76 -7.47 9.21 -10.56
C ASN A 76 -7.35 9.26 -9.03
N MET A 77 -7.62 8.15 -8.34
CA MET A 77 -7.44 8.07 -6.89
C MET A 77 -5.98 7.90 -6.45
N PHE A 78 -5.07 7.56 -7.36
CA PHE A 78 -3.65 7.38 -7.02
C PHE A 78 -2.82 8.61 -7.39
N SER A 79 -1.88 8.97 -6.53
CA SER A 79 -0.81 9.92 -6.87
C SER A 79 0.02 9.41 -8.05
N ASP A 80 0.61 10.30 -8.83
CA ASP A 80 1.45 9.91 -9.96
C ASP A 80 2.75 9.22 -9.51
N ASP A 81 3.21 9.54 -8.30
CA ASP A 81 4.36 8.93 -7.62
C ASP A 81 3.97 7.83 -6.62
N ALA A 82 2.73 7.32 -6.68
CA ALA A 82 2.24 6.32 -5.75
C ALA A 82 3.12 5.07 -5.71
N LEU A 83 3.44 4.64 -4.48
CA LEU A 83 4.11 3.39 -4.21
C LEU A 83 3.08 2.27 -4.04
N ILE A 84 3.16 1.25 -4.88
CA ILE A 84 2.26 0.10 -4.79
C ILE A 84 3.09 -1.17 -4.59
N ILE A 85 2.80 -1.90 -3.51
CA ILE A 85 3.48 -3.16 -3.17
C ILE A 85 2.41 -4.25 -3.06
N THR A 86 2.62 -5.34 -3.79
CA THR A 86 1.72 -6.50 -3.77
C THR A 86 2.50 -7.75 -3.42
N GLY A 87 2.11 -8.39 -2.32
CA GLY A 87 2.64 -9.69 -1.91
C GLY A 87 1.97 -10.84 -2.66
N HIS A 88 2.72 -11.86 -2.96
CA HIS A 88 2.20 -13.12 -3.49
C HIS A 88 2.99 -14.30 -2.93
N VAL A 89 2.32 -15.43 -2.77
CA VAL A 89 2.95 -16.65 -2.27
C VAL A 89 3.72 -17.32 -3.41
N THR A 90 5.02 -17.49 -3.21
CA THR A 90 5.87 -18.27 -4.10
C THR A 90 6.37 -19.50 -3.37
N GLN A 91 6.61 -20.59 -4.09
CA GLN A 91 7.24 -21.78 -3.53
C GLN A 91 8.74 -21.70 -3.79
N THR A 92 9.52 -21.67 -2.73
CA THR A 92 10.99 -21.70 -2.80
C THR A 92 11.49 -23.06 -2.31
N ARG A 93 12.57 -23.56 -2.93
CA ARG A 93 13.25 -24.77 -2.45
C ARG A 93 14.00 -24.43 -1.15
N ALA A 94 13.81 -25.28 -0.13
CA ALA A 94 14.60 -25.14 1.10
C ALA A 94 16.06 -25.38 0.79
N GLN A 95 16.95 -24.56 1.37
CA GLN A 95 18.39 -24.68 1.19
C GLN A 95 18.86 -25.98 1.86
N GLY A 96 19.33 -26.94 1.07
CA GLY A 96 19.86 -28.24 1.56
C GLY A 96 18.91 -29.44 1.41
N ASP A 97 17.64 -29.26 1.08
CA ASP A 97 16.71 -30.36 0.80
C ASP A 97 16.00 -30.16 -0.54
N THR A 98 16.31 -30.99 -1.51
CA THR A 98 15.75 -30.91 -2.88
C THR A 98 14.28 -31.32 -2.97
N ARG A 99 13.66 -31.78 -1.89
CA ARG A 99 12.30 -32.33 -1.89
C ARG A 99 11.28 -31.44 -1.15
N MET A 100 11.73 -30.52 -0.29
CA MET A 100 10.82 -29.63 0.44
C MET A 100 10.71 -28.26 -0.22
N MET A 101 9.50 -27.94 -0.66
CA MET A 101 9.11 -26.61 -1.13
C MET A 101 8.53 -25.84 0.05
N THR A 102 9.14 -24.73 0.40
CA THR A 102 8.62 -23.84 1.46
C THR A 102 7.95 -22.63 0.81
N PRO A 103 6.69 -22.35 1.10
CA PRO A 103 6.06 -21.16 0.60
C PRO A 103 6.61 -19.92 1.30
N LYS A 104 6.84 -18.89 0.53
CA LYS A 104 7.30 -17.59 0.99
C LYS A 104 6.47 -16.49 0.33
N VAL A 105 6.15 -15.44 1.08
CA VAL A 105 5.61 -14.23 0.48
C VAL A 105 6.75 -13.48 -0.19
N THR A 106 6.58 -13.19 -1.46
CA THR A 106 7.45 -12.28 -2.22
C THR A 106 6.65 -11.04 -2.58
N PHE A 107 7.31 -9.91 -2.59
CA PHE A 107 6.69 -8.63 -2.81
C PHE A 107 7.11 -8.05 -4.15
N ASN A 108 6.12 -7.60 -4.91
CA ASN A 108 6.33 -6.91 -6.17
C ASN A 108 6.03 -5.43 -5.97
N LYS A 109 7.02 -4.58 -6.23
CA LYS A 109 6.89 -3.14 -6.21
C LYS A 109 6.51 -2.63 -7.59
N GLN A 110 5.58 -1.71 -7.64
CA GLN A 110 5.05 -1.14 -8.87
C GLN A 110 4.83 0.36 -8.69
N ASN A 111 5.02 1.11 -9.74
CA ASN A 111 4.50 2.47 -9.83
C ASN A 111 3.02 2.46 -10.29
N LYS A 112 2.37 3.63 -10.26
CA LYS A 112 0.98 3.81 -10.70
C LYS A 112 0.74 3.23 -12.11
N GLN A 113 1.57 3.58 -13.08
CA GLN A 113 1.40 3.16 -14.48
C GLN A 113 1.43 1.64 -14.63
N GLN A 114 2.39 0.97 -13.99
CA GLN A 114 2.50 -0.48 -14.00
C GLN A 114 1.30 -1.16 -13.33
N TYR A 115 0.87 -0.62 -12.20
CA TYR A 115 -0.29 -1.14 -11.48
C TYR A 115 -1.57 -1.01 -12.31
N ILE A 116 -1.84 0.16 -12.87
CA ILE A 116 -3.02 0.40 -13.71
C ILE A 116 -3.01 -0.46 -14.97
N ALA A 117 -1.84 -0.63 -15.61
CA ALA A 117 -1.72 -1.54 -16.74
C ALA A 117 -2.01 -3.00 -16.38
N ASN A 118 -1.57 -3.46 -15.20
CA ASN A 118 -1.87 -4.79 -14.69
C ASN A 118 -3.35 -4.94 -14.36
N LEU A 119 -3.96 -3.93 -13.75
CA LEU A 119 -5.37 -3.92 -13.40
C LEU A 119 -6.26 -3.92 -14.66
N LYS A 120 -5.94 -3.15 -15.69
CA LYS A 120 -6.61 -3.19 -17.01
C LYS A 120 -6.63 -4.61 -17.59
N ARG A 121 -5.50 -5.33 -17.49
CA ARG A 121 -5.41 -6.74 -17.94
C ARG A 121 -6.27 -7.68 -17.08
N ALA A 122 -6.27 -7.49 -15.77
CA ALA A 122 -7.11 -8.26 -14.85
C ALA A 122 -8.60 -8.02 -15.16
N PHE A 123 -9.01 -6.78 -15.36
CA PHE A 123 -10.39 -6.41 -15.70
C PHE A 123 -10.85 -7.03 -17.03
N ALA A 124 -9.98 -7.05 -18.03
CA ALA A 124 -10.29 -7.64 -19.34
C ALA A 124 -10.42 -9.18 -19.28
N ARG A 125 -9.65 -9.85 -18.42
CA ARG A 125 -9.64 -11.32 -18.30
C ARG A 125 -10.81 -11.88 -17.48
N ASN A 126 -11.41 -11.07 -16.62
CA ASN A 126 -12.46 -11.51 -15.71
C ASN A 126 -13.82 -11.01 -16.18
N LYS A 127 -14.81 -11.92 -16.22
CA LYS A 127 -16.19 -11.57 -16.55
C LYS A 127 -16.80 -10.65 -15.49
N TRP A 128 -16.54 -10.96 -14.25
CA TRP A 128 -16.96 -10.17 -13.08
C TRP A 128 -15.84 -10.15 -12.04
N ILE A 129 -15.87 -9.13 -11.20
CA ILE A 129 -14.98 -8.94 -10.07
C ILE A 129 -15.83 -8.45 -8.92
N GLN A 130 -15.57 -8.98 -7.75
CA GLN A 130 -16.15 -8.54 -6.48
C GLN A 130 -15.02 -8.33 -5.49
N VAL A 131 -14.91 -7.11 -5.01
CA VAL A 131 -13.98 -6.71 -3.94
C VAL A 131 -14.83 -6.31 -2.75
N ASP A 132 -14.48 -6.82 -1.58
CA ASP A 132 -15.09 -6.43 -0.32
C ASP A 132 -13.99 -6.01 0.67
N PHE A 133 -14.29 -4.98 1.47
CA PHE A 133 -13.46 -4.45 2.53
C PHE A 133 -14.13 -4.69 3.88
N SER A 134 -13.35 -5.01 4.89
CA SER A 134 -13.81 -5.22 6.26
C SER A 134 -12.68 -4.95 7.26
N GLU A 135 -13.03 -4.87 8.54
CA GLU A 135 -12.11 -4.69 9.65
C GLU A 135 -11.26 -3.41 9.52
N GLU A 136 -11.87 -2.33 9.08
CA GLU A 136 -11.20 -1.06 8.82
C GLU A 136 -10.67 -0.43 10.13
N GLN A 137 -9.40 -0.09 10.11
CA GLN A 137 -8.73 0.67 11.15
C GLN A 137 -8.13 1.92 10.55
N ILE A 138 -8.56 3.08 11.04
CA ILE A 138 -8.13 4.38 10.54
C ILE A 138 -7.28 5.06 11.61
N SER A 139 -6.12 5.54 11.22
CA SER A 139 -5.19 6.29 12.06
C SER A 139 -4.77 7.58 11.37
N ALA A 140 -4.81 8.70 12.08
CA ALA A 140 -4.28 9.95 11.59
C ALA A 140 -2.75 9.97 11.66
N SER A 141 -2.12 10.72 10.77
CA SER A 141 -0.69 11.03 10.88
C SER A 141 -0.47 12.04 12.02
N SER A 142 0.55 11.82 12.82
CA SER A 142 0.98 12.77 13.86
C SER A 142 1.75 13.98 13.31
N VAL A 143 2.09 13.98 12.02
CA VAL A 143 2.92 15.00 11.37
C VAL A 143 2.14 15.83 10.36
N ASP A 144 1.20 15.20 9.66
CA ASP A 144 0.36 15.84 8.64
C ASP A 144 -1.11 15.47 8.87
N ASN A 145 -1.90 16.45 9.29
CA ASN A 145 -3.32 16.29 9.61
C ASN A 145 -4.21 15.98 8.41
N THR A 146 -3.66 16.01 7.20
CA THR A 146 -4.34 15.61 5.96
C THR A 146 -4.08 14.15 5.59
N MET A 147 -3.11 13.49 6.24
CA MET A 147 -2.68 12.13 5.91
C MET A 147 -3.26 11.10 6.87
N TYR A 148 -3.78 10.02 6.33
CA TYR A 148 -4.36 8.91 7.09
C TYR A 148 -3.79 7.58 6.64
N GLY A 149 -3.45 6.73 7.63
CA GLY A 149 -3.16 5.32 7.43
C GLY A 149 -4.43 4.51 7.60
N ILE A 150 -4.78 3.70 6.61
CA ILE A 150 -6.00 2.88 6.62
C ILE A 150 -5.60 1.43 6.44
N ARG A 151 -5.93 0.60 7.41
CA ARG A 151 -5.71 -0.85 7.41
C ARG A 151 -7.04 -1.54 7.29
N LEU A 152 -7.12 -2.56 6.45
CA LEU A 152 -8.35 -3.32 6.28
C LEU A 152 -8.06 -4.72 5.73
N HIS A 153 -9.02 -5.60 5.90
CA HIS A 153 -9.05 -6.90 5.24
C HIS A 153 -9.73 -6.73 3.87
N GLN A 154 -9.05 -7.19 2.81
CA GLN A 154 -9.57 -7.21 1.45
C GLN A 154 -9.86 -8.63 1.02
N SER A 155 -11.09 -8.90 0.58
CA SER A 155 -11.46 -10.07 -0.17
C SER A 155 -11.60 -9.71 -1.65
N TRP A 156 -10.93 -10.46 -2.52
CA TRP A 156 -11.06 -10.36 -3.96
C TRP A 156 -11.62 -11.67 -4.50
N LYS A 157 -12.74 -11.58 -5.20
CA LYS A 157 -13.35 -12.72 -5.93
C LYS A 157 -13.57 -12.31 -7.37
N SER A 158 -13.30 -13.23 -8.29
CA SER A 158 -13.51 -13.00 -9.71
C SER A 158 -13.87 -14.29 -10.42
N SER A 159 -14.18 -14.21 -11.72
CA SER A 159 -14.54 -15.40 -12.50
C SER A 159 -13.44 -16.46 -12.58
N ASN A 160 -12.19 -16.10 -12.32
CA ASN A 160 -11.03 -16.97 -12.51
C ASN A 160 -10.10 -17.08 -11.31
N TYR A 161 -10.31 -16.26 -10.29
CA TYR A 161 -9.37 -16.14 -9.17
C TYR A 161 -10.05 -15.58 -7.92
N SER A 162 -9.58 -16.02 -6.75
CA SER A 162 -9.96 -15.42 -5.46
C SER A 162 -8.76 -15.37 -4.54
N ASP A 163 -8.67 -14.30 -3.75
CA ASP A 163 -7.72 -14.16 -2.66
C ASP A 163 -8.31 -13.35 -1.51
N GLU A 164 -7.66 -13.44 -0.37
CA GLU A 164 -7.94 -12.65 0.83
C GLU A 164 -6.64 -12.17 1.43
N GLY A 165 -6.62 -10.93 1.86
CA GLY A 165 -5.40 -10.35 2.37
C GLY A 165 -5.60 -9.06 3.15
N LEU A 166 -4.47 -8.58 3.65
CA LEU A 166 -4.38 -7.34 4.40
C LEU A 166 -3.98 -6.23 3.44
N LEU A 167 -4.80 -5.20 3.37
CA LEU A 167 -4.56 -3.99 2.60
C LEU A 167 -4.20 -2.85 3.56
N PHE A 168 -3.15 -2.11 3.22
CA PHE A 168 -2.83 -0.85 3.87
C PHE A 168 -2.71 0.26 2.84
N LEU A 169 -3.33 1.40 3.15
CA LEU A 169 -3.32 2.61 2.34
C LEU A 169 -2.76 3.78 3.16
N ILE A 170 -1.92 4.60 2.54
CA ILE A 170 -1.69 5.97 2.99
C ILE A 170 -2.46 6.88 2.05
N TRP A 171 -3.43 7.61 2.61
CA TRP A 171 -4.37 8.41 1.86
C TRP A 171 -4.37 9.84 2.37
N GLN A 172 -4.20 10.78 1.46
CA GLN A 172 -4.27 12.20 1.74
C GLN A 172 -5.68 12.73 1.47
N PHE A 173 -6.19 13.52 2.40
CA PHE A 173 -7.48 14.22 2.32
C PHE A 173 -7.20 15.73 2.43
N PRO A 174 -6.98 16.44 1.31
CA PRO A 174 -6.62 17.85 1.34
C PRO A 174 -7.72 18.72 1.94
N ASN A 175 -7.33 19.78 2.68
CA ASN A 175 -8.25 20.73 3.29
C ASN A 175 -8.81 21.77 2.32
N ASP A 176 -8.30 21.83 1.09
CA ASP A 176 -8.69 22.78 0.05
C ASP A 176 -9.88 22.31 -0.81
N GLY A 177 -10.44 21.14 -0.48
CA GLY A 177 -11.55 20.53 -1.20
C GLY A 177 -11.16 19.80 -2.49
N SER A 178 -9.87 19.63 -2.77
CA SER A 178 -9.42 18.76 -3.85
C SER A 178 -9.69 17.28 -3.54
N ASP A 179 -9.71 16.45 -4.59
CA ASP A 179 -9.99 15.01 -4.45
C ASP A 179 -8.91 14.33 -3.59
N PRO A 180 -9.31 13.40 -2.70
CA PRO A 180 -8.36 12.60 -1.92
C PRO A 180 -7.48 11.71 -2.79
N ILE A 181 -6.19 11.59 -2.43
CA ILE A 181 -5.17 10.90 -3.22
C ILE A 181 -4.44 9.83 -2.40
N ILE A 182 -4.33 8.62 -2.96
CA ILE A 182 -3.59 7.50 -2.40
C ILE A 182 -2.11 7.60 -2.80
N HIS A 183 -1.23 7.72 -1.81
CA HIS A 183 0.22 7.75 -1.99
C HIS A 183 0.86 6.37 -1.86
N VAL A 184 0.31 5.52 -1.00
CA VAL A 184 0.83 4.17 -0.77
C VAL A 184 -0.32 3.18 -0.76
N ARG A 185 -0.11 2.06 -1.44
CA ARG A 185 -0.96 0.88 -1.35
C ARG A 185 -0.08 -0.36 -1.16
N THR A 186 -0.23 -1.02 -0.02
CA THR A 186 0.40 -2.33 0.16
C THR A 186 -0.66 -3.40 0.37
N TRP A 187 -0.45 -4.57 -0.20
CA TRP A 187 -1.31 -5.72 -0.03
C TRP A 187 -0.47 -6.98 0.18
N GLN A 188 -0.89 -7.82 1.11
CA GLN A 188 -0.29 -9.13 1.32
C GLN A 188 -1.37 -10.17 1.63
N PRO A 189 -1.18 -11.44 1.28
CA PRO A 189 -2.13 -12.49 1.64
C PRO A 189 -2.27 -12.60 3.16
N SER A 190 -3.46 -12.90 3.65
CA SER A 190 -3.74 -13.07 5.09
C SER A 190 -3.20 -14.39 5.64
N GLU A 191 -3.01 -15.39 4.78
CA GLU A 191 -2.55 -16.72 5.16
C GLU A 191 -1.49 -17.26 4.19
N VAL A 192 -0.55 -18.02 4.76
CA VAL A 192 0.40 -18.84 4.00
C VAL A 192 0.41 -20.24 4.62
N ASN A 193 0.08 -21.27 3.83
CA ASN A 193 -0.04 -22.68 4.31
C ASN A 193 -0.98 -22.87 5.50
N GLY A 194 -2.12 -22.19 5.52
CA GLY A 194 -3.08 -22.27 6.62
C GLY A 194 -2.60 -21.63 7.92
N LYS A 195 -1.47 -20.92 7.89
CA LYS A 195 -1.01 -20.07 8.99
C LYS A 195 -1.30 -18.62 8.67
N ARG A 196 -2.04 -17.95 9.52
CA ARG A 196 -2.24 -16.50 9.41
C ARG A 196 -0.88 -15.81 9.45
N ILE A 197 -0.67 -14.89 8.53
CA ILE A 197 0.42 -13.93 8.63
C ILE A 197 0.08 -13.05 9.83
N ALA A 198 1.07 -12.82 10.68
CA ALA A 198 0.91 -11.97 11.86
C ALA A 198 0.30 -10.61 11.48
N PRO A 199 -0.51 -10.01 12.37
CA PRO A 199 -1.18 -8.76 12.09
C PRO A 199 -0.19 -7.71 11.58
N VAL A 200 -0.69 -6.79 10.85
CA VAL A 200 -0.07 -5.72 10.07
C VAL A 200 1.03 -4.90 10.80
N ASP A 201 1.29 -5.16 12.09
CA ASP A 201 2.54 -4.69 12.72
C ASP A 201 3.79 -5.13 11.96
N ASP A 202 3.69 -6.20 11.16
CA ASP A 202 4.76 -6.65 10.28
C ASP A 202 4.81 -5.93 8.91
N ILE A 203 3.85 -5.09 8.55
CA ILE A 203 4.07 -4.10 7.49
C ILE A 203 5.19 -3.13 7.92
N SER A 204 5.44 -2.97 9.23
CA SER A 204 6.63 -2.27 9.71
C SER A 204 7.95 -2.97 9.33
N THR A 205 7.91 -4.26 9.04
CA THR A 205 9.04 -5.02 8.48
C THR A 205 9.15 -4.86 6.96
N LEU A 206 8.14 -4.31 6.27
CA LEU A 206 8.27 -3.89 4.88
C LEU A 206 9.31 -2.74 4.74
N GLY A 207 9.62 -2.02 5.81
CA GLY A 207 10.76 -1.09 5.87
C GLY A 207 12.14 -1.74 5.80
N GLY A 208 12.22 -3.07 5.83
CA GLY A 208 13.44 -3.87 5.63
C GLY A 208 13.64 -4.36 4.20
N PHE A 209 12.80 -3.95 3.24
CA PHE A 209 13.12 -4.16 1.84
C PHE A 209 14.19 -3.14 1.45
N ASP A 210 15.35 -3.61 1.07
CA ASP A 210 16.32 -2.88 0.28
C ASP A 210 15.61 -2.52 -1.03
N LEU A 211 15.08 -1.30 -1.06
CA LEU A 211 14.36 -0.70 -2.18
C LEU A 211 15.35 0.00 -3.08
#